data_e0b78b4fb65e77b836eecdca5766c8d9
#
_entry.id   e0b78b4fb65e77b836eecdca5766c8d9
#
_cell.length_a   1.000
_cell.length_b   1.000
_cell.length_c   1.000
_cell.angle_alpha   90.00
_cell.angle_beta   90.00
_cell.angle_gamma   90.00
#
_symmetry.space_group_name_H-M   'P 1'
#
loop_
_entity.id
_entity.type
_entity.pdbx_description
1 polymer ?
#
loop_
_entity_poly.entity_id
_entity_poly.type
_entity_poly.pdbx_seq_one_letter_code
_entity_poly.pdbx_strand_id
1 'polypeptide(L)'
;LPGSALEELKEVDAIYLGAIGHPDVKTGILEQGILLKIRFGLDQYINLRPVKLYPGVWTPLKDKGPKEIDFVVVRENTEGLYLGIGGFVKKGTEDEIAVQEMVNTRKGVERCIRYAFEYTKKRNKESKLTLCDKANVLVFAHDLWQRVFEEVGKEYPSIKKDHAFVDAVCMWMVKNPEWFDVIVTCNMFGDIITDLGAMIQGGMGIAAGGNINPEGVSMFEPIHGSAPKYTGKNVINPLAAIAAMGMLLEYLGEKKGADLVDKTIARTLSSGKIKDLSTQSGLKTDEIGDMIVKSII
;
A
#
# COMPACT_ATOMS: atom_id res chain seq x y z
N LEU A 1 -10.93 18.87 3.90
CA LEU A 1 -12.16 18.27 3.36
C LEU A 1 -13.35 18.99 3.95
N PRO A 2 -14.33 19.51 3.15
CA PRO A 2 -15.57 20.09 3.66
C PRO A 2 -16.36 19.09 4.51
N GLY A 3 -17.21 19.59 5.45
CA GLY A 3 -17.97 18.73 6.36
C GLY A 3 -18.95 17.79 5.66
N SER A 4 -19.60 18.26 4.57
CA SER A 4 -20.54 17.47 3.76
C SER A 4 -19.86 16.40 2.88
N ALA A 5 -18.58 16.58 2.55
CA ALA A 5 -17.91 15.72 1.58
C ALA A 5 -17.82 14.25 2.02
N LEU A 6 -17.71 13.98 3.33
CA LEU A 6 -17.71 12.59 3.81
C LEU A 6 -19.06 11.90 3.58
N GLU A 7 -20.17 12.62 3.73
CA GLU A 7 -21.51 12.08 3.48
C GLU A 7 -21.72 11.83 1.99
N GLU A 8 -21.27 12.75 1.13
CA GLU A 8 -21.31 12.58 -0.32
C GLU A 8 -20.46 11.37 -0.77
N LEU A 9 -19.29 11.16 -0.15
CA LEU A 9 -18.42 10.02 -0.45
C LEU A 9 -18.97 8.66 0.02
N LYS A 10 -19.95 8.62 0.90
CA LYS A 10 -20.64 7.37 1.29
C LYS A 10 -21.60 6.85 0.24
N GLU A 11 -22.02 7.70 -0.69
CA GLU A 11 -23.03 7.40 -1.72
C GLU A 11 -22.40 6.89 -3.03
N VAL A 12 -21.08 6.79 -3.12
CA VAL A 12 -20.39 6.30 -4.33
C VAL A 12 -19.93 4.85 -4.16
N ASP A 13 -19.76 4.14 -5.27
CA ASP A 13 -19.31 2.73 -5.25
C ASP A 13 -17.84 2.59 -4.86
N ALA A 14 -16.99 3.54 -5.25
CA ALA A 14 -15.58 3.61 -4.91
C ALA A 14 -15.02 5.02 -5.16
N ILE A 15 -13.88 5.31 -4.52
CA ILE A 15 -13.17 6.59 -4.66
C ILE A 15 -11.87 6.35 -5.42
N TYR A 16 -11.62 7.16 -6.44
CA TYR A 16 -10.31 7.27 -7.08
C TYR A 16 -9.66 8.59 -6.67
N LEU A 17 -8.53 8.51 -5.96
CA LEU A 17 -7.84 9.68 -5.42
C LEU A 17 -6.50 9.88 -6.13
N GLY A 18 -6.24 11.10 -6.56
CA GLY A 18 -4.91 11.52 -7.01
C GLY A 18 -3.96 11.79 -5.86
N ALA A 19 -2.67 11.89 -6.14
CA ALA A 19 -1.67 12.23 -5.13
C ALA A 19 -1.93 13.63 -4.54
N ILE A 20 -1.90 13.73 -3.21
CA ILE A 20 -2.19 14.96 -2.46
C ILE A 20 -0.90 15.66 -2.07
N GLY A 21 -0.90 16.99 -2.14
CA GLY A 21 0.16 17.89 -1.70
C GLY A 21 0.21 19.16 -2.57
N HIS A 22 0.68 20.25 -1.99
CA HIS A 22 0.87 21.52 -2.69
C HIS A 22 2.16 22.19 -2.21
N PRO A 23 2.96 22.83 -3.10
CA PRO A 23 4.25 23.43 -2.72
C PRO A 23 4.12 24.51 -1.64
N ASP A 24 3.02 25.27 -1.64
CA ASP A 24 2.80 26.37 -0.69
C ASP A 24 2.11 25.92 0.62
N VAL A 25 1.80 24.63 0.77
CA VAL A 25 1.16 24.08 1.97
C VAL A 25 2.16 23.21 2.74
N LYS A 26 2.28 23.46 4.05
CA LYS A 26 3.16 22.68 4.92
C LYS A 26 2.79 21.20 4.83
N THR A 27 3.81 20.36 4.67
CA THR A 27 3.69 18.90 4.66
C THR A 27 2.88 18.37 5.85
N GLY A 28 1.97 17.46 5.61
CA GLY A 28 1.09 16.84 6.60
C GLY A 28 -0.29 17.52 6.72
N ILE A 29 -0.46 18.78 6.33
CA ILE A 29 -1.75 19.49 6.47
C ILE A 29 -2.80 18.90 5.50
N LEU A 30 -2.45 18.71 4.24
CA LEU A 30 -3.38 18.17 3.25
C LEU A 30 -3.59 16.67 3.44
N GLU A 31 -2.54 15.94 3.77
CA GLU A 31 -2.60 14.52 4.09
C GLU A 31 -3.54 14.25 5.27
N GLN A 32 -3.39 15.00 6.36
CA GLN A 32 -4.30 14.91 7.52
C GLN A 32 -5.70 15.42 7.21
N GLY A 33 -5.79 16.55 6.48
CA GLY A 33 -7.06 17.23 6.20
C GLY A 33 -7.93 16.54 5.15
N ILE A 34 -7.39 15.67 4.31
CA ILE A 34 -8.09 14.99 3.23
C ILE A 34 -7.93 13.47 3.36
N LEU A 35 -6.72 12.94 3.14
CA LEU A 35 -6.48 11.50 3.06
C LEU A 35 -6.85 10.76 4.34
N LEU A 36 -6.30 11.19 5.48
CA LEU A 36 -6.58 10.55 6.76
C LEU A 36 -8.04 10.77 7.20
N LYS A 37 -8.64 11.92 6.89
CA LYS A 37 -10.07 12.15 7.13
C LYS A 37 -10.96 11.16 6.38
N ILE A 38 -10.65 10.87 5.11
CA ILE A 38 -11.39 9.88 4.33
C ILE A 38 -11.18 8.49 4.92
N ARG A 39 -9.92 8.08 5.17
CA ARG A 39 -9.59 6.76 5.73
C ARG A 39 -10.32 6.48 7.04
N PHE A 40 -10.26 7.42 7.99
CA PHE A 40 -10.92 7.26 9.29
C PHE A 40 -12.44 7.44 9.20
N GLY A 41 -12.90 8.42 8.44
CA GLY A 41 -14.34 8.74 8.32
C GLY A 41 -15.14 7.66 7.59
N LEU A 42 -14.52 6.92 6.68
CA LEU A 42 -15.11 5.78 5.96
C LEU A 42 -14.63 4.42 6.51
N ASP A 43 -13.94 4.40 7.64
CA ASP A 43 -13.38 3.19 8.28
C ASP A 43 -12.66 2.26 7.28
N GLN A 44 -11.80 2.82 6.44
CA GLN A 44 -11.02 2.09 5.46
C GLN A 44 -9.83 1.39 6.14
N TYR A 45 -10.13 0.33 6.89
CA TYR A 45 -9.22 -0.29 7.85
C TYR A 45 -8.12 -1.18 7.24
N ILE A 46 -8.17 -1.43 5.94
CA ILE A 46 -7.12 -2.13 5.20
C ILE A 46 -6.43 -1.18 4.25
N ASN A 47 -5.11 -1.19 4.25
CA ASN A 47 -4.32 -0.64 3.16
C ASN A 47 -3.69 -1.80 2.37
N LEU A 48 -4.21 -2.05 1.17
CA LEU A 48 -3.79 -3.13 0.29
C LEU A 48 -2.72 -2.62 -0.65
N ARG A 49 -1.52 -3.19 -0.60
CA ARG A 49 -0.36 -2.75 -1.38
C ARG A 49 0.30 -3.90 -2.14
N PRO A 50 -0.04 -4.12 -3.41
CA PRO A 50 0.67 -5.06 -4.27
C PRO A 50 2.10 -4.59 -4.52
N VAL A 51 3.04 -5.54 -4.51
CA VAL A 51 4.43 -5.36 -4.92
C VAL A 51 4.67 -6.32 -6.08
N LYS A 52 4.64 -5.80 -7.31
CA LYS A 52 4.72 -6.57 -8.53
C LYS A 52 5.71 -5.92 -9.50
N LEU A 53 6.78 -6.63 -9.82
CA LEU A 53 7.71 -6.20 -10.87
C LEU A 53 7.14 -6.56 -12.24
N TYR A 54 6.97 -5.58 -13.10
CA TYR A 54 6.54 -5.83 -14.48
C TYR A 54 7.71 -6.22 -15.37
N PRO A 55 7.48 -7.04 -16.41
CA PRO A 55 8.52 -7.37 -17.40
C PRO A 55 9.08 -6.10 -18.06
N GLY A 56 10.41 -6.03 -18.18
CA GLY A 56 11.11 -4.88 -18.75
C GLY A 56 11.43 -3.74 -17.76
N VAL A 57 10.95 -3.85 -16.52
CA VAL A 57 11.28 -2.89 -15.46
C VAL A 57 12.55 -3.32 -14.73
N TRP A 58 13.40 -2.34 -14.48
CA TRP A 58 14.61 -2.54 -13.69
C TRP A 58 14.28 -2.70 -12.19
N THR A 59 15.01 -3.58 -11.52
CA THR A 59 14.98 -3.74 -10.06
C THR A 59 16.41 -3.63 -9.50
N PRO A 60 16.60 -3.07 -8.30
CA PRO A 60 17.92 -3.05 -7.65
C PRO A 60 18.38 -4.43 -7.17
N LEU A 61 17.51 -5.45 -7.21
CA LEU A 61 17.83 -6.78 -6.74
C LEU A 61 18.58 -7.57 -7.82
N LYS A 62 19.73 -8.12 -7.43
CA LYS A 62 20.53 -8.97 -8.30
C LYS A 62 19.82 -10.31 -8.54
N ASP A 63 19.78 -10.76 -9.78
CA ASP A 63 19.27 -12.06 -10.23
C ASP A 63 17.77 -12.29 -9.85
N LYS A 64 16.98 -11.22 -9.74
CA LYS A 64 15.54 -11.26 -9.49
C LYS A 64 14.77 -10.63 -10.65
N GLY A 65 13.58 -11.16 -10.89
CA GLY A 65 12.71 -10.74 -11.98
C GLY A 65 11.22 -10.76 -11.59
N PRO A 66 10.32 -10.62 -12.59
CA PRO A 66 8.88 -10.62 -12.36
C PRO A 66 8.31 -11.88 -11.70
N LYS A 67 9.03 -13.01 -11.77
CA LYS A 67 8.61 -14.26 -11.12
C LYS A 67 8.89 -14.25 -9.62
N GLU A 68 9.98 -13.61 -9.22
CA GLU A 68 10.44 -13.55 -7.85
C GLU A 68 9.81 -12.38 -7.07
N ILE A 69 9.41 -11.30 -7.76
CA ILE A 69 8.87 -10.08 -7.14
C ILE A 69 7.39 -9.95 -7.50
N ASP A 70 6.55 -10.66 -6.75
CA ASP A 70 5.09 -10.62 -6.88
C ASP A 70 4.43 -11.10 -5.58
N PHE A 71 4.24 -10.18 -4.64
CA PHE A 71 3.58 -10.41 -3.36
C PHE A 71 2.70 -9.21 -2.98
N VAL A 72 1.90 -9.34 -1.93
CA VAL A 72 0.99 -8.29 -1.48
C VAL A 72 1.15 -8.04 0.01
N VAL A 73 1.13 -6.77 0.41
CA VAL A 73 1.07 -6.39 1.82
C VAL A 73 -0.34 -5.94 2.17
N VAL A 74 -0.91 -6.57 3.18
CA VAL A 74 -2.16 -6.19 3.85
C VAL A 74 -1.75 -5.45 5.13
N ARG A 75 -1.82 -4.12 5.08
CA ARG A 75 -1.47 -3.22 6.18
C ARG A 75 -2.74 -2.81 6.92
N GLU A 76 -2.74 -2.90 8.24
CA GLU A 76 -3.74 -2.22 9.06
C GLU A 76 -3.66 -0.71 8.82
N ASN A 77 -4.79 0.01 8.80
CA ASN A 77 -4.82 1.38 8.26
C ASN A 77 -5.48 2.42 9.17
N THR A 78 -6.01 2.03 10.32
CA THR A 78 -6.81 2.91 11.19
C THR A 78 -6.36 2.96 12.64
N GLU A 79 -5.38 2.17 13.02
CA GLU A 79 -4.87 2.06 14.40
C GLU A 79 -3.35 2.26 14.48
N GLY A 80 -2.76 1.80 15.57
CA GLY A 80 -1.33 1.85 15.82
C GLY A 80 -0.85 3.24 16.22
N LEU A 81 0.35 3.59 15.79
CA LEU A 81 0.95 4.91 16.05
C LEU A 81 0.25 6.06 15.29
N TYR A 82 -0.49 5.74 14.24
CA TYR A 82 -1.21 6.71 13.42
C TYR A 82 -2.45 7.32 14.10
N LEU A 83 -2.90 6.76 15.23
CA LEU A 83 -3.95 7.39 16.06
C LEU A 83 -3.50 8.72 16.67
N GLY A 84 -2.19 8.97 16.74
CA GLY A 84 -1.67 10.23 17.26
C GLY A 84 -1.87 10.42 18.76
N ILE A 85 -2.07 9.34 19.53
CA ILE A 85 -2.20 9.39 21.00
C ILE A 85 -0.80 9.58 21.59
N GLY A 86 -0.65 10.65 22.36
CA GLY A 86 0.64 11.00 22.97
C GLY A 86 0.70 12.48 23.35
N GLY A 87 1.90 12.94 23.68
CA GLY A 87 2.11 14.32 24.04
C GLY A 87 3.51 14.61 24.57
N PHE A 88 3.65 15.81 25.13
CA PHE A 88 4.90 16.28 25.68
C PHE A 88 4.71 16.70 27.14
N VAL A 89 5.70 16.41 27.98
CA VAL A 89 5.86 16.97 29.31
C VAL A 89 7.09 17.85 29.30
N LYS A 90 7.03 19.06 29.90
CA LYS A 90 8.11 20.06 29.95
C LYS A 90 8.70 20.42 28.57
N LYS A 91 7.89 20.52 27.53
CA LYS A 91 8.31 20.80 26.16
C LYS A 91 9.20 22.03 26.07
N GLY A 92 10.34 21.90 25.38
CA GLY A 92 11.33 22.99 25.18
C GLY A 92 12.30 23.18 26.33
N THR A 93 12.37 22.26 27.30
CA THR A 93 13.38 22.24 28.37
C THR A 93 14.31 21.02 28.25
N GLU A 94 15.41 21.01 29.04
CA GLU A 94 16.31 19.86 29.09
C GLU A 94 15.65 18.58 29.63
N ASP A 95 14.59 18.73 30.43
CA ASP A 95 13.80 17.60 30.99
C ASP A 95 12.59 17.25 30.10
N GLU A 96 12.56 17.60 28.82
CA GLU A 96 11.43 17.30 27.94
C GLU A 96 11.23 15.79 27.79
N ILE A 97 9.96 15.36 27.96
CA ILE A 97 9.53 13.98 27.68
C ILE A 97 8.55 14.01 26.53
N ALA A 98 8.77 13.19 25.51
CA ALA A 98 7.85 12.95 24.41
C ALA A 98 7.29 11.52 24.52
N VAL A 99 5.97 11.37 24.45
CA VAL A 99 5.27 10.08 24.47
C VAL A 99 4.45 9.91 23.21
N GLN A 100 4.52 8.74 22.59
CA GLN A 100 3.67 8.34 21.48
C GLN A 100 3.20 6.90 21.72
N GLU A 101 1.88 6.71 21.79
CA GLU A 101 1.28 5.42 22.10
C GLU A 101 0.95 4.61 20.85
N MET A 102 1.29 3.33 20.87
CA MET A 102 0.86 2.36 19.86
C MET A 102 -0.37 1.61 20.37
N VAL A 103 -1.53 1.92 19.80
CA VAL A 103 -2.81 1.33 20.20
C VAL A 103 -3.25 0.31 19.17
N ASN A 104 -3.56 -0.91 19.62
CA ASN A 104 -4.13 -1.98 18.81
C ASN A 104 -5.34 -2.55 19.53
N THR A 105 -6.52 -2.50 18.90
CA THR A 105 -7.70 -3.14 19.46
C THR A 105 -7.80 -4.58 18.94
N ARG A 106 -8.41 -5.46 19.74
CA ARG A 106 -8.74 -6.83 19.27
C ARG A 106 -9.53 -6.80 17.97
N LYS A 107 -10.53 -5.91 17.86
CA LYS A 107 -11.37 -5.75 16.69
C LYS A 107 -10.55 -5.34 15.46
N GLY A 108 -9.68 -4.33 15.58
CA GLY A 108 -8.87 -3.82 14.48
C GLY A 108 -7.89 -4.88 13.97
N VAL A 109 -7.20 -5.55 14.88
CA VAL A 109 -6.25 -6.63 14.54
C VAL A 109 -6.97 -7.80 13.89
N GLU A 110 -8.10 -8.28 14.44
CA GLU A 110 -8.82 -9.43 13.94
C GLU A 110 -9.38 -9.19 12.53
N ARG A 111 -10.04 -8.05 12.29
CA ARG A 111 -10.59 -7.73 10.97
C ARG A 111 -9.51 -7.61 9.89
N CYS A 112 -8.34 -7.07 10.24
CA CYS A 112 -7.20 -6.99 9.33
C CYS A 112 -6.63 -8.38 9.00
N ILE A 113 -6.42 -9.22 10.00
CA ILE A 113 -5.93 -10.59 9.84
C ILE A 113 -6.93 -11.42 9.03
N ARG A 114 -8.22 -11.34 9.34
CA ARG A 114 -9.28 -12.05 8.63
C ARG A 114 -9.33 -11.65 7.15
N TYR A 115 -9.26 -10.36 6.86
CA TYR A 115 -9.16 -9.88 5.48
C TYR A 115 -7.94 -10.46 4.77
N ALA A 116 -6.78 -10.50 5.44
CA ALA A 116 -5.55 -11.05 4.85
C ALA A 116 -5.66 -12.54 4.52
N PHE A 117 -6.30 -13.35 5.36
CA PHE A 117 -6.59 -14.75 5.06
C PHE A 117 -7.53 -14.91 3.86
N GLU A 118 -8.65 -14.16 3.81
CA GLU A 118 -9.57 -14.19 2.68
C GLU A 118 -8.90 -13.72 1.38
N TYR A 119 -8.08 -12.68 1.48
CA TYR A 119 -7.31 -12.20 0.33
C TYR A 119 -6.32 -13.26 -0.17
N THR A 120 -5.59 -13.92 0.72
CA THR A 120 -4.66 -15.01 0.37
C THR A 120 -5.38 -16.15 -0.32
N LYS A 121 -6.56 -16.54 0.18
CA LYS A 121 -7.42 -17.56 -0.42
C LYS A 121 -7.89 -17.16 -1.82
N LYS A 122 -8.35 -15.90 -2.00
CA LYS A 122 -8.79 -15.36 -3.30
C LYS A 122 -7.62 -15.26 -4.29
N ARG A 123 -6.43 -14.83 -3.84
CA ARG A 123 -5.23 -14.72 -4.66
C ARG A 123 -4.77 -16.07 -5.20
N ASN A 124 -4.86 -17.12 -4.39
CA ASN A 124 -4.60 -18.52 -4.74
C ASN A 124 -3.29 -18.75 -5.53
N LYS A 125 -2.20 -18.09 -5.12
CA LYS A 125 -0.88 -18.22 -5.75
C LYS A 125 -0.06 -19.27 -5.00
N GLU A 126 0.54 -18.91 -3.86
CA GLU A 126 1.31 -19.84 -3.02
C GLU A 126 0.52 -20.29 -1.78
N SER A 127 -0.67 -19.73 -1.59
CA SER A 127 -1.55 -19.98 -0.43
C SER A 127 -0.81 -19.83 0.91
N LYS A 128 0.04 -18.79 1.01
CA LYS A 128 0.88 -18.51 2.16
C LYS A 128 0.60 -17.12 2.72
N LEU A 129 0.33 -17.03 4.02
CA LEU A 129 0.19 -15.75 4.74
C LEU A 129 1.28 -15.64 5.81
N THR A 130 2.08 -14.58 5.71
CA THR A 130 3.15 -14.27 6.67
C THR A 130 2.72 -13.12 7.57
N LEU A 131 2.69 -13.34 8.89
CA LEU A 131 2.57 -12.27 9.87
C LEU A 131 3.92 -11.57 10.02
N CYS A 132 3.94 -10.25 9.77
CA CYS A 132 5.08 -9.39 10.01
C CYS A 132 4.86 -8.58 11.29
N ASP A 133 5.68 -8.78 12.30
CA ASP A 133 5.56 -8.13 13.59
C ASP A 133 6.92 -7.80 14.25
N LYS A 134 6.92 -7.42 15.52
CA LYS A 134 8.11 -7.25 16.37
C LYS A 134 7.79 -7.63 17.83
N ALA A 135 7.16 -8.77 18.03
CA ALA A 135 6.68 -9.20 19.35
C ALA A 135 7.79 -9.40 20.39
N ASN A 136 9.03 -9.61 19.95
CA ASN A 136 10.17 -9.67 20.86
C ASN A 136 10.53 -8.32 21.52
N VAL A 137 9.96 -7.21 21.06
CA VAL A 137 10.13 -5.85 21.60
C VAL A 137 8.79 -5.23 21.99
N LEU A 138 7.80 -5.31 21.10
CA LEU A 138 6.45 -4.80 21.30
C LEU A 138 5.58 -5.88 21.97
N VAL A 139 5.99 -6.26 23.17
CA VAL A 139 5.53 -7.47 23.88
C VAL A 139 4.02 -7.51 24.19
N PHE A 140 3.35 -6.37 24.26
CA PHE A 140 1.90 -6.32 24.47
C PHE A 140 1.13 -6.16 23.15
N ALA A 141 1.51 -5.15 22.37
CA ALA A 141 0.83 -4.81 21.13
C ALA A 141 0.91 -5.97 20.12
N HIS A 142 2.08 -6.55 19.94
CA HIS A 142 2.30 -7.63 18.95
C HIS A 142 2.04 -9.04 19.50
N ASP A 143 1.97 -9.25 20.81
CA ASP A 143 1.36 -10.46 21.38
C ASP A 143 -0.12 -10.60 20.93
N LEU A 144 -0.86 -9.49 20.94
CA LEU A 144 -2.22 -9.50 20.44
C LEU A 144 -2.28 -9.94 18.96
N TRP A 145 -1.39 -9.42 18.12
CA TRP A 145 -1.31 -9.82 16.70
C TRP A 145 -1.02 -11.31 16.53
N GLN A 146 -0.05 -11.85 17.27
CA GLN A 146 0.30 -13.28 17.20
C GLN A 146 -0.84 -14.20 17.64
N ARG A 147 -1.46 -13.90 18.78
CA ARG A 147 -2.57 -14.71 19.30
C ARG A 147 -3.76 -14.70 18.36
N VAL A 148 -4.13 -13.53 17.82
CA VAL A 148 -5.25 -13.41 16.88
C VAL A 148 -4.92 -14.08 15.55
N PHE A 149 -3.68 -13.98 15.06
CA PHE A 149 -3.24 -14.66 13.85
C PHE A 149 -3.35 -16.19 13.97
N GLU A 150 -2.92 -16.74 15.10
CA GLU A 150 -3.04 -18.18 15.36
C GLU A 150 -4.49 -18.62 15.53
N GLU A 151 -5.32 -17.80 16.17
CA GLU A 151 -6.74 -18.09 16.41
C GLU A 151 -7.53 -18.09 15.10
N VAL A 152 -7.48 -16.99 14.34
CA VAL A 152 -8.16 -16.86 13.04
C VAL A 152 -7.63 -17.90 12.04
N GLY A 153 -6.31 -18.14 12.05
CA GLY A 153 -5.69 -19.09 11.13
C GLY A 153 -6.21 -20.54 11.23
N LYS A 154 -6.83 -20.93 12.37
CA LYS A 154 -7.49 -22.25 12.51
C LYS A 154 -8.69 -22.41 11.58
N GLU A 155 -9.33 -21.30 11.20
CA GLU A 155 -10.47 -21.30 10.28
C GLU A 155 -10.03 -21.45 8.80
N TYR A 156 -8.72 -21.31 8.51
CA TYR A 156 -8.14 -21.37 7.17
C TYR A 156 -7.06 -22.46 7.02
N PRO A 157 -7.42 -23.75 7.21
CA PRO A 157 -6.44 -24.86 7.24
C PRO A 157 -5.67 -25.05 5.91
N SER A 158 -6.21 -24.55 4.80
CA SER A 158 -5.55 -24.63 3.49
C SER A 158 -4.47 -23.56 3.28
N ILE A 159 -4.38 -22.56 4.16
CA ILE A 159 -3.40 -21.48 4.05
C ILE A 159 -2.21 -21.78 4.94
N LYS A 160 -1.02 -21.81 4.36
CA LYS A 160 0.23 -21.95 5.11
C LYS A 160 0.51 -20.68 5.89
N LYS A 161 0.54 -20.78 7.21
CA LYS A 161 0.93 -19.69 8.09
C LYS A 161 2.45 -19.60 8.19
N ASP A 162 2.96 -18.39 8.23
CA ASP A 162 4.36 -18.07 8.45
C ASP A 162 4.47 -16.82 9.33
N HIS A 163 5.61 -16.63 9.97
CA HIS A 163 5.87 -15.49 10.85
C HIS A 163 7.31 -15.03 10.70
N ALA A 164 7.50 -13.72 10.62
CA ALA A 164 8.82 -13.10 10.63
C ALA A 164 8.79 -11.74 11.31
N PHE A 165 9.82 -11.41 12.08
CA PHE A 165 10.00 -10.05 12.59
C PHE A 165 10.30 -9.09 11.46
N VAL A 166 9.88 -7.83 11.60
CA VAL A 166 9.94 -6.81 10.54
C VAL A 166 11.35 -6.62 9.97
N ASP A 167 12.38 -6.68 10.80
CA ASP A 167 13.78 -6.64 10.37
C ASP A 167 14.16 -7.83 9.48
N ALA A 168 13.71 -9.03 9.81
CA ALA A 168 13.88 -10.21 8.98
C ALA A 168 13.08 -10.11 7.68
N VAL A 169 11.84 -9.59 7.73
CA VAL A 169 11.03 -9.33 6.53
C VAL A 169 11.78 -8.40 5.57
N CYS A 170 12.34 -7.29 6.06
CA CYS A 170 13.14 -6.37 5.23
C CYS A 170 14.34 -7.07 4.58
N MET A 171 15.07 -7.91 5.33
CA MET A 171 16.19 -8.69 4.79
C MET A 171 15.74 -9.66 3.69
N TRP A 172 14.62 -10.38 3.93
CA TRP A 172 14.13 -11.37 2.96
C TRP A 172 13.47 -10.74 1.75
N MET A 173 12.84 -9.58 1.86
CA MET A 173 12.35 -8.82 0.71
C MET A 173 13.48 -8.46 -0.26
N VAL A 174 14.69 -8.21 0.24
CA VAL A 174 15.87 -7.93 -0.58
C VAL A 174 16.50 -9.20 -1.13
N LYS A 175 16.60 -10.26 -0.32
CA LYS A 175 17.34 -11.48 -0.67
C LYS A 175 16.48 -12.51 -1.39
N ASN A 176 15.28 -12.77 -0.89
CA ASN A 176 14.38 -13.83 -1.34
C ASN A 176 12.92 -13.33 -1.37
N PRO A 177 12.58 -12.30 -2.17
CA PRO A 177 11.22 -11.76 -2.23
C PRO A 177 10.18 -12.82 -2.64
N GLU A 178 10.57 -13.84 -3.37
CA GLU A 178 9.76 -15.00 -3.76
C GLU A 178 9.25 -15.85 -2.59
N TRP A 179 9.77 -15.65 -1.38
CA TRP A 179 9.28 -16.35 -0.20
C TRP A 179 7.96 -15.81 0.31
N PHE A 180 7.55 -14.64 -0.17
CA PHE A 180 6.30 -14.00 0.22
C PHE A 180 5.21 -14.17 -0.84
N ASP A 181 3.99 -14.44 -0.38
CA ASP A 181 2.77 -14.38 -1.18
C ASP A 181 1.89 -13.23 -0.68
N VAL A 182 1.44 -13.33 0.58
CA VAL A 182 0.75 -12.24 1.28
C VAL A 182 1.42 -12.01 2.63
N ILE A 183 1.64 -10.74 2.98
CA ILE A 183 2.15 -10.29 4.28
C ILE A 183 1.04 -9.51 4.97
N VAL A 184 0.74 -9.83 6.23
CA VAL A 184 -0.14 -9.01 7.07
C VAL A 184 0.66 -8.35 8.18
N THR A 185 0.38 -7.07 8.47
CA THR A 185 1.15 -6.31 9.46
C THR A 185 0.40 -5.11 10.01
N CYS A 186 0.90 -4.56 11.12
CA CYS A 186 0.41 -3.31 11.71
C CYS A 186 0.65 -2.10 10.79
N ASN A 187 0.00 -0.99 11.12
CA ASN A 187 0.00 0.21 10.30
C ASN A 187 1.41 0.74 10.00
N MET A 188 2.23 0.98 11.01
CA MET A 188 3.56 1.57 10.82
C MET A 188 4.52 0.65 10.05
N PHE A 189 4.56 -0.64 10.38
CA PHE A 189 5.45 -1.56 9.67
C PHE A 189 4.99 -1.76 8.22
N GLY A 190 3.66 -1.79 7.99
CA GLY A 190 3.12 -1.84 6.65
C GLY A 190 3.54 -0.64 5.79
N ASP A 191 3.61 0.55 6.39
CA ASP A 191 4.11 1.75 5.70
C ASP A 191 5.57 1.57 5.27
N ILE A 192 6.43 1.19 6.21
CA ILE A 192 7.87 1.07 5.98
C ILE A 192 8.20 -0.02 4.94
N ILE A 193 7.64 -1.22 5.11
CA ILE A 193 7.98 -2.33 4.21
C ILE A 193 7.40 -2.17 2.81
N THR A 194 6.31 -1.41 2.65
CA THR A 194 5.75 -1.16 1.31
C THR A 194 6.52 -0.12 0.53
N ASP A 195 7.21 0.81 1.18
CA ASP A 195 8.15 1.71 0.52
C ASP A 195 9.40 0.97 0.04
N LEU A 196 9.90 0.02 0.83
CA LEU A 196 10.92 -0.92 0.37
C LEU A 196 10.40 -1.75 -0.81
N GLY A 197 9.17 -2.26 -0.72
CA GLY A 197 8.47 -2.96 -1.80
C GLY A 197 8.38 -2.14 -3.08
N ALA A 198 8.03 -0.86 -2.96
CA ALA A 198 7.97 0.05 -4.10
C ALA A 198 9.33 0.19 -4.79
N MET A 199 10.42 0.26 -4.03
CA MET A 199 11.76 0.34 -4.63
C MET A 199 12.16 -0.93 -5.36
N ILE A 200 11.87 -2.11 -4.82
CA ILE A 200 12.24 -3.38 -5.47
C ILE A 200 11.39 -3.71 -6.69
N GLN A 201 10.17 -3.17 -6.82
CA GLN A 201 9.32 -3.34 -8.00
C GLN A 201 9.57 -2.31 -9.11
N GLY A 202 10.59 -1.44 -8.97
CA GLY A 202 10.95 -0.47 -10.00
C GLY A 202 10.71 0.99 -9.62
N GLY A 203 10.28 1.28 -8.40
CA GLY A 203 10.12 2.62 -7.86
C GLY A 203 8.67 3.03 -7.58
N MET A 204 8.53 4.16 -6.91
CA MET A 204 7.23 4.71 -6.49
C MET A 204 6.29 5.05 -7.66
N GLY A 205 6.83 5.32 -8.85
CA GLY A 205 6.05 5.72 -10.03
C GLY A 205 5.14 4.63 -10.61
N ILE A 206 5.21 3.39 -10.10
CA ILE A 206 4.34 2.28 -10.49
C ILE A 206 3.57 1.69 -9.31
N ALA A 207 3.83 2.15 -8.11
CA ALA A 207 3.26 1.61 -6.91
C ALA A 207 1.85 2.18 -6.64
N ALA A 208 0.85 1.32 -6.68
CA ALA A 208 -0.55 1.63 -6.39
C ALA A 208 -1.00 0.97 -5.09
N GLY A 209 -2.07 1.50 -4.49
CA GLY A 209 -2.65 0.94 -3.28
C GLY A 209 -4.15 1.20 -3.18
N GLY A 210 -4.81 0.38 -2.37
CA GLY A 210 -6.21 0.56 -2.01
C GLY A 210 -6.38 0.71 -0.51
N ASN A 211 -7.20 1.68 -0.10
CA ASN A 211 -7.70 1.84 1.25
C ASN A 211 -9.08 1.19 1.29
N ILE A 212 -9.19 0.03 1.91
CA ILE A 212 -10.34 -0.86 1.74
C ILE A 212 -11.20 -0.88 2.99
N ASN A 213 -12.50 -0.69 2.80
CA ASN A 213 -13.54 -1.12 3.71
C ASN A 213 -14.43 -2.13 2.96
N PRO A 214 -14.37 -3.43 3.25
CA PRO A 214 -15.16 -4.44 2.52
C PRO A 214 -16.67 -4.26 2.68
N GLU A 215 -17.12 -3.56 3.72
CA GLU A 215 -18.53 -3.32 4.05
C GLU A 215 -18.97 -1.88 3.73
N GLY A 216 -18.06 -1.07 3.16
CA GLY A 216 -18.29 0.34 2.86
C GLY A 216 -17.54 0.82 1.63
N VAL A 217 -17.33 2.12 1.54
CA VAL A 217 -16.68 2.72 0.38
C VAL A 217 -15.16 2.64 0.50
N SER A 218 -14.54 2.06 -0.50
CA SER A 218 -13.08 1.93 -0.63
C SER A 218 -12.48 2.99 -1.53
N MET A 219 -11.19 3.28 -1.34
CA MET A 219 -10.48 4.31 -2.07
C MET A 219 -9.18 3.77 -2.67
N PHE A 220 -8.88 4.14 -3.91
CA PHE A 220 -7.69 3.69 -4.64
C PHE A 220 -6.85 4.89 -5.07
N GLU A 221 -5.53 4.77 -4.89
CA GLU A 221 -4.61 5.88 -5.08
C GLU A 221 -3.21 5.38 -5.48
N PRO A 222 -2.39 6.21 -6.19
CA PRO A 222 -0.96 6.01 -6.22
C PRO A 222 -0.40 6.18 -4.79
N ILE A 223 0.54 5.33 -4.38
CA ILE A 223 1.08 5.40 -3.00
C ILE A 223 2.07 6.53 -2.78
N HIS A 224 2.61 7.11 -3.86
CA HIS A 224 3.50 8.27 -3.78
C HIS A 224 2.73 9.56 -3.48
N GLY A 225 3.39 10.51 -2.83
CA GLY A 225 2.89 11.88 -2.65
C GLY A 225 2.88 12.67 -3.96
N SER A 226 2.39 13.91 -3.91
CA SER A 226 2.28 14.82 -5.07
C SER A 226 3.62 15.28 -5.65
N ALA A 227 4.74 15.03 -4.98
CA ALA A 227 6.09 15.45 -5.38
C ALA A 227 6.17 16.94 -5.78
N PRO A 228 5.88 17.89 -4.88
CA PRO A 228 5.67 19.32 -5.20
C PRO A 228 6.82 19.98 -5.98
N LYS A 229 8.05 19.50 -5.80
CA LYS A 229 9.24 19.97 -6.54
C LYS A 229 9.17 19.80 -8.06
N TYR A 230 8.24 18.98 -8.53
CA TYR A 230 8.01 18.70 -9.96
C TYR A 230 6.72 19.33 -10.51
N THR A 231 6.02 20.12 -9.71
CA THR A 231 4.80 20.81 -10.14
C THR A 231 5.03 21.60 -11.44
N GLY A 232 4.18 21.39 -12.44
CA GLY A 232 4.24 22.04 -13.77
C GLY A 232 5.34 21.53 -14.71
N LYS A 233 6.20 20.59 -14.28
CA LYS A 233 7.32 20.08 -15.11
C LYS A 233 6.95 18.96 -16.07
N ASN A 234 5.78 18.34 -15.91
CA ASN A 234 5.29 17.23 -16.74
C ASN A 234 6.28 16.04 -16.82
N VAL A 235 6.88 15.64 -15.69
CA VAL A 235 7.93 14.59 -15.62
C VAL A 235 7.59 13.44 -14.68
N ILE A 236 6.43 13.50 -14.00
CA ILE A 236 6.00 12.44 -13.08
C ILE A 236 5.45 11.26 -13.88
N ASN A 237 5.83 10.05 -13.50
CA ASN A 237 5.31 8.82 -14.12
C ASN A 237 3.84 8.58 -13.70
N PRO A 238 2.89 8.46 -14.63
CA PRO A 238 1.46 8.27 -14.31
C PRO A 238 1.08 6.81 -14.07
N LEU A 239 1.99 5.84 -14.20
CA LEU A 239 1.66 4.41 -14.15
C LEU A 239 1.09 3.98 -12.80
N ALA A 240 1.53 4.58 -11.68
CA ALA A 240 0.97 4.29 -10.38
C ALA A 240 -0.52 4.67 -10.29
N ALA A 241 -0.90 5.81 -10.84
CA ALA A 241 -2.29 6.23 -10.93
C ALA A 241 -3.09 5.29 -11.84
N ILE A 242 -2.55 4.93 -13.00
CA ILE A 242 -3.19 3.98 -13.93
C ILE A 242 -3.37 2.60 -13.28
N ALA A 243 -2.36 2.10 -12.56
CA ALA A 243 -2.46 0.85 -11.82
C ALA A 243 -3.50 0.91 -10.68
N ALA A 244 -3.62 2.06 -9.98
CA ALA A 244 -4.66 2.27 -8.99
C ALA A 244 -6.07 2.20 -9.59
N MET A 245 -6.27 2.71 -10.82
CA MET A 245 -7.52 2.52 -11.56
C MET A 245 -7.79 1.04 -11.86
N GLY A 246 -6.76 0.27 -12.22
CA GLY A 246 -6.89 -1.19 -12.40
C GLY A 246 -7.37 -1.89 -11.11
N MET A 247 -6.82 -1.51 -9.96
CA MET A 247 -7.25 -2.03 -8.64
C MET A 247 -8.71 -1.64 -8.32
N LEU A 248 -9.12 -0.42 -8.64
CA LEU A 248 -10.50 0.05 -8.47
C LEU A 248 -11.48 -0.78 -9.33
N LEU A 249 -11.15 -1.00 -10.59
CA LEU A 249 -11.97 -1.82 -11.49
C LEU A 249 -12.08 -3.28 -10.98
N GLU A 250 -10.99 -3.86 -10.51
CA GLU A 250 -11.02 -5.20 -9.90
C GLU A 250 -11.93 -5.25 -8.67
N TYR A 251 -11.87 -4.23 -7.82
CA TYR A 251 -12.70 -4.11 -6.63
C TYR A 251 -14.19 -4.04 -6.97
N LEU A 252 -14.56 -3.26 -7.99
CA LEU A 252 -15.94 -3.13 -8.49
C LEU A 252 -16.44 -4.37 -9.26
N GLY A 253 -15.60 -5.40 -9.44
CA GLY A 253 -15.96 -6.59 -10.18
C GLY A 253 -15.78 -6.50 -11.70
N GLU A 254 -15.29 -5.36 -12.20
CA GLU A 254 -14.98 -5.10 -13.62
C GLU A 254 -13.68 -5.78 -14.06
N LYS A 255 -13.61 -7.11 -13.89
CA LYS A 255 -12.40 -7.91 -14.11
C LYS A 255 -11.80 -7.74 -15.49
N LYS A 256 -12.64 -7.63 -16.53
CA LYS A 256 -12.14 -7.44 -17.91
C LYS A 256 -11.39 -6.12 -18.05
N GLY A 257 -11.89 -5.05 -17.42
CA GLY A 257 -11.26 -3.74 -17.41
C GLY A 257 -9.95 -3.76 -16.61
N ALA A 258 -9.97 -4.36 -15.42
CA ALA A 258 -8.79 -4.53 -14.58
C ALA A 258 -7.67 -5.31 -15.30
N ASP A 259 -7.99 -6.45 -15.89
CA ASP A 259 -7.07 -7.27 -16.70
C ASP A 259 -6.52 -6.50 -17.90
N LEU A 260 -7.35 -5.70 -18.55
CA LEU A 260 -6.93 -4.89 -19.70
C LEU A 260 -5.90 -3.84 -19.28
N VAL A 261 -6.14 -3.14 -18.16
CA VAL A 261 -5.19 -2.16 -17.61
C VAL A 261 -3.85 -2.84 -17.26
N ASP A 262 -3.87 -3.93 -16.50
CA ASP A 262 -2.66 -4.65 -16.08
C ASP A 262 -1.85 -5.16 -17.29
N LYS A 263 -2.51 -5.81 -18.27
CA LYS A 263 -1.87 -6.30 -19.50
C LYS A 263 -1.32 -5.17 -20.36
N THR A 264 -1.99 -4.01 -20.38
CA THR A 264 -1.54 -2.85 -21.15
C THR A 264 -0.29 -2.24 -20.52
N ILE A 265 -0.25 -2.09 -19.19
CA ILE A 265 0.96 -1.66 -18.47
C ILE A 265 2.11 -2.63 -18.77
N ALA A 266 1.90 -3.94 -18.60
CA ALA A 266 2.91 -4.96 -18.85
C ALA A 266 3.45 -4.92 -20.28
N ARG A 267 2.58 -4.81 -21.28
CA ARG A 267 2.94 -4.71 -22.70
C ARG A 267 3.76 -3.46 -23.00
N THR A 268 3.32 -2.30 -22.47
CA THR A 268 4.00 -1.03 -22.70
C THR A 268 5.40 -1.04 -22.10
N LEU A 269 5.56 -1.55 -20.88
CA LEU A 269 6.86 -1.66 -20.22
C LEU A 269 7.77 -2.66 -20.92
N SER A 270 7.26 -3.84 -21.32
CA SER A 270 8.02 -4.86 -22.06
C SER A 270 8.48 -4.38 -23.43
N SER A 271 7.85 -3.36 -24.03
CA SER A 271 8.27 -2.81 -25.33
C SER A 271 9.61 -2.08 -25.28
N GLY A 272 10.14 -1.79 -24.08
CA GLY A 272 11.36 -1.02 -23.89
C GLY A 272 11.26 0.47 -24.22
N LYS A 273 10.05 0.98 -24.53
CA LYS A 273 9.82 2.42 -24.80
C LYS A 273 9.99 3.26 -23.55
N ILE A 274 9.64 2.73 -22.38
CA ILE A 274 9.84 3.34 -21.07
C ILE A 274 11.00 2.61 -20.41
N LYS A 275 12.19 3.18 -20.48
CA LYS A 275 13.43 2.54 -19.98
C LYS A 275 13.68 2.79 -18.50
N ASP A 276 13.10 3.85 -17.96
CA ASP A 276 13.28 4.31 -16.58
C ASP A 276 11.93 4.82 -16.06
N LEU A 277 11.55 4.42 -14.87
CA LEU A 277 10.31 4.86 -14.21
C LEU A 277 10.50 6.11 -13.36
N SER A 278 11.71 6.64 -13.26
CA SER A 278 12.00 7.86 -12.52
C SER A 278 11.65 9.12 -13.32
N THR A 279 11.75 10.27 -12.67
CA THR A 279 11.59 11.58 -13.31
C THR A 279 12.74 11.94 -14.29
N GLN A 280 13.73 11.07 -14.43
CA GLN A 280 14.85 11.19 -15.37
C GLN A 280 14.68 10.34 -16.62
N SER A 281 13.51 9.74 -16.80
CA SER A 281 13.18 8.86 -17.95
C SER A 281 13.34 9.52 -19.31
N GLY A 282 13.36 10.87 -19.35
CA GLY A 282 13.33 11.64 -20.59
C GLY A 282 11.94 11.73 -21.25
N LEU A 283 10.94 11.06 -20.69
CA LEU A 283 9.55 11.07 -21.15
C LEU A 283 8.69 11.99 -20.29
N LYS A 284 7.68 12.59 -20.89
CA LYS A 284 6.69 13.40 -20.20
C LYS A 284 5.57 12.54 -19.65
N THR A 285 4.87 13.07 -18.63
CA THR A 285 3.70 12.42 -18.01
C THR A 285 2.61 12.10 -19.03
N ASP A 286 2.26 13.09 -19.87
CA ASP A 286 1.26 12.94 -20.93
C ASP A 286 1.71 11.95 -22.02
N GLU A 287 2.98 11.96 -22.42
CA GLU A 287 3.51 11.01 -23.40
C GLU A 287 3.38 9.56 -22.91
N ILE A 288 3.68 9.29 -21.62
CA ILE A 288 3.51 7.96 -21.03
C ILE A 288 2.02 7.59 -20.98
N GLY A 289 1.15 8.52 -20.56
CA GLY A 289 -0.30 8.32 -20.55
C GLY A 289 -0.84 7.95 -21.93
N ASP A 290 -0.43 8.70 -22.96
CA ASP A 290 -0.81 8.46 -24.36
C ASP A 290 -0.31 7.10 -24.88
N MET A 291 0.90 6.66 -24.48
CA MET A 291 1.40 5.33 -24.82
C MET A 291 0.51 4.22 -24.26
N ILE A 292 0.05 4.38 -23.01
CA ILE A 292 -0.89 3.42 -22.39
C ILE A 292 -2.20 3.40 -23.17
N VAL A 293 -2.82 4.57 -23.42
CA VAL A 293 -4.10 4.67 -24.15
C VAL A 293 -3.99 4.02 -25.53
N LYS A 294 -2.93 4.33 -26.30
CA LYS A 294 -2.68 3.73 -27.62
C LYS A 294 -2.42 2.22 -27.58
N SER A 295 -2.02 1.68 -26.42
CA SER A 295 -1.76 0.25 -26.26
C SER A 295 -2.98 -0.54 -25.74
N ILE A 296 -4.08 0.13 -25.37
CA ILE A 296 -5.37 -0.48 -25.01
C ILE A 296 -6.06 -1.07 -26.25
N ILE A 297 -5.89 -0.41 -27.39
CA ILE A 297 -6.47 -0.78 -28.69
C ILE A 297 -5.59 -1.83 -29.37
#